data_fb93485a9773507b4ef7302eb11445ba
#
_entry.id   fb93485a9773507b4ef7302eb11445ba
#
_cell.length_a   1.000
_cell.length_b   1.000
_cell.length_c   1.000
_cell.angle_alpha   90.00
_cell.angle_beta   90.00
_cell.angle_gamma   90.00
#
_symmetry.space_group_name_H-M   'P 1'
#
loop_
_entity.id
_entity.type
_entity.pdbx_description
1 polymer ?
#
loop_
_entity_poly.entity_id
_entity_poly.type
_entity_poly.pdbx_seq_one_letter_code
_entity_poly.pdbx_strand_id
1 'polypeptide(L)'
;TLSEICHINNNSINVKCDNMIARYDWVNLWETKNDYLETQINEIGKKYPNLCTFANYYIGLAENAISYVRMANLLEDDAPLSICHKRIEPEGTLFELYNPIGFVCDYRVRDVSEYVKKAFFEKMDVKEIVNEFFANNYISYKEALLFYGRLLYPSYFFDIQGKIINENADERKIEEVVSMSDEYEQFLLWVYSFLVKKYNKYIPGVDWIIKRSFI
;
A
#
# COMPACT_ATOMS: atom_id res chain seq x y z
N THR A 1 -17.16 -4.50 1.12
CA THR A 1 -16.59 -5.61 1.91
C THR A 1 -15.39 -6.23 1.18
N LEU A 2 -14.51 -6.95 1.91
CA LEU A 2 -13.37 -7.66 1.31
C LEU A 2 -13.82 -8.65 0.23
N SER A 3 -14.89 -9.39 0.49
CA SER A 3 -15.47 -10.37 -0.44
C SER A 3 -15.85 -9.75 -1.79
N GLU A 4 -16.50 -8.60 -1.78
CA GLU A 4 -16.90 -7.89 -3.00
C GLU A 4 -15.69 -7.35 -3.79
N ILE A 5 -14.68 -6.83 -3.09
CA ILE A 5 -13.42 -6.40 -3.69
C ILE A 5 -12.76 -7.58 -4.41
N CYS A 6 -12.61 -8.72 -3.73
CA CYS A 6 -12.06 -9.94 -4.31
C CYS A 6 -12.90 -10.44 -5.49
N HIS A 7 -14.23 -10.33 -5.40
CA HIS A 7 -15.12 -10.71 -6.49
C HIS A 7 -14.87 -9.88 -7.76
N ILE A 8 -14.81 -8.54 -7.64
CA ILE A 8 -14.50 -7.65 -8.78
C ILE A 8 -13.11 -7.97 -9.35
N ASN A 9 -12.08 -8.02 -8.50
CA ASN A 9 -10.72 -8.25 -8.93
C ASN A 9 -10.56 -9.61 -9.64
N ASN A 10 -11.13 -10.69 -9.10
CA ASN A 10 -11.00 -12.03 -9.66
C ASN A 10 -11.77 -12.22 -10.97
N ASN A 11 -12.95 -11.60 -11.11
CA ASN A 11 -13.76 -11.72 -12.32
C ASN A 11 -13.31 -10.78 -13.46
N SER A 12 -12.39 -9.86 -13.18
CA SER A 12 -11.82 -8.93 -14.18
C SER A 12 -10.37 -9.22 -14.53
N ILE A 13 -9.85 -10.38 -14.17
CA ILE A 13 -8.49 -10.80 -14.56
C ILE A 13 -8.37 -10.82 -16.10
N ASN A 14 -7.25 -10.26 -16.60
CA ASN A 14 -6.97 -10.13 -18.03
C ASN A 14 -7.90 -9.16 -18.79
N VAL A 15 -8.58 -8.28 -18.09
CA VAL A 15 -9.30 -7.19 -18.77
C VAL A 15 -8.35 -6.37 -19.62
N LYS A 16 -8.77 -5.99 -20.83
CA LYS A 16 -7.98 -5.08 -21.67
C LYS A 16 -8.02 -3.68 -21.06
N CYS A 17 -6.86 -3.21 -20.63
CA CYS A 17 -6.72 -1.92 -19.96
C CYS A 17 -6.68 -0.71 -20.91
N ASP A 18 -6.85 -0.92 -22.24
CA ASP A 18 -6.63 0.09 -23.27
C ASP A 18 -7.46 1.38 -23.10
N ASN A 19 -8.63 1.26 -22.46
CA ASN A 19 -9.52 2.40 -22.21
C ASN A 19 -9.62 2.79 -20.73
N MET A 20 -8.71 2.30 -19.89
CA MET A 20 -8.71 2.56 -18.45
C MET A 20 -7.45 3.32 -18.05
N ILE A 21 -7.52 4.03 -16.93
CA ILE A 21 -6.33 4.63 -16.33
C ILE A 21 -5.45 3.50 -15.78
N ALA A 22 -4.29 3.31 -16.39
CA ALA A 22 -3.29 2.33 -15.94
C ALA A 22 -2.57 2.85 -14.67
N ARG A 23 -2.47 2.00 -13.65
CA ARG A 23 -1.81 2.31 -12.37
C ARG A 23 -0.78 1.26 -11.94
N TYR A 24 -0.54 0.23 -12.73
CA TYR A 24 0.34 -0.90 -12.40
C TYR A 24 1.85 -0.56 -12.46
N ASP A 25 2.24 0.57 -13.02
CA ASP A 25 3.64 1.02 -12.98
C ASP A 25 3.96 1.70 -11.64
N TRP A 26 3.93 0.90 -10.55
CA TRP A 26 4.12 1.44 -9.20
C TRP A 26 5.51 2.02 -9.00
N VAL A 27 6.53 1.47 -9.64
CA VAL A 27 7.91 1.97 -9.51
C VAL A 27 7.96 3.43 -9.95
N ASN A 28 7.62 3.73 -11.21
CA ASN A 28 7.67 5.09 -11.72
C ASN A 28 6.71 6.04 -11.01
N LEU A 29 5.51 5.57 -10.66
CA LEU A 29 4.52 6.39 -9.95
C LEU A 29 5.01 6.79 -8.54
N TRP A 30 5.65 5.86 -7.84
CA TRP A 30 6.11 6.10 -6.48
C TRP A 30 7.43 6.86 -6.44
N GLU A 31 8.36 6.60 -7.35
CA GLU A 31 9.58 7.39 -7.53
C GLU A 31 9.25 8.85 -7.79
N THR A 32 8.42 9.12 -8.79
CA THR A 32 8.01 10.50 -9.10
C THR A 32 7.42 11.22 -7.89
N LYS A 33 6.61 10.52 -7.09
CA LYS A 33 5.98 11.11 -5.89
C LYS A 33 6.98 11.31 -4.76
N ASN A 34 7.92 10.40 -4.59
CA ASN A 34 8.96 10.47 -3.57
C ASN A 34 9.98 11.57 -3.87
N ASP A 35 10.49 11.63 -5.11
CA ASP A 35 11.41 12.67 -5.59
C ASP A 35 10.78 14.06 -5.46
N TYR A 36 9.49 14.17 -5.76
CA TYR A 36 8.76 15.43 -5.58
C TYR A 36 8.75 15.89 -4.13
N LEU A 37 8.51 14.97 -3.18
CA LEU A 37 8.59 15.29 -1.76
C LEU A 37 10.00 15.69 -1.34
N GLU A 38 11.03 14.96 -1.75
CA GLU A 38 12.43 15.24 -1.43
C GLU A 38 12.87 16.62 -1.92
N THR A 39 12.49 16.98 -3.13
CA THR A 39 12.83 18.31 -3.69
C THR A 39 12.13 19.44 -2.96
N GLN A 40 10.92 19.22 -2.47
CA GLN A 40 10.11 20.24 -1.81
C GLN A 40 10.34 20.33 -0.29
N ILE A 41 10.97 19.33 0.34
CA ILE A 41 11.04 19.23 1.80
C ILE A 41 11.61 20.48 2.46
N ASN A 42 12.60 21.13 1.84
CA ASN A 42 13.24 22.34 2.36
C ASN A 42 12.32 23.57 2.30
N GLU A 43 11.45 23.65 1.32
CA GLU A 43 10.47 24.74 1.17
C GLU A 43 9.26 24.50 2.06
N ILE A 44 8.78 23.27 2.07
CA ILE A 44 7.65 22.80 2.89
C ILE A 44 7.97 22.96 4.38
N GLY A 45 9.20 22.66 4.82
CA GLY A 45 9.60 22.68 6.21
C GLY A 45 9.56 24.05 6.87
N LYS A 46 9.70 25.11 6.10
CA LYS A 46 9.53 26.47 6.62
C LYS A 46 8.09 26.77 7.03
N LYS A 47 7.13 26.18 6.33
CA LYS A 47 5.70 26.37 6.56
C LYS A 47 5.10 25.26 7.44
N TYR A 48 5.62 24.04 7.33
CA TYR A 48 5.09 22.84 7.98
C TYR A 48 6.23 22.05 8.67
N PRO A 49 6.73 22.50 9.83
CA PRO A 49 7.88 21.91 10.51
C PRO A 49 7.62 20.47 10.99
N ASN A 50 6.40 20.15 11.45
CA ASN A 50 6.05 18.79 11.90
C ASN A 50 6.07 17.80 10.72
N LEU A 51 5.53 18.21 9.57
CA LEU A 51 5.57 17.38 8.35
C LEU A 51 7.01 17.04 7.98
N CYS A 52 7.93 18.00 8.03
CA CYS A 52 9.34 17.77 7.71
C CYS A 52 10.06 16.88 8.71
N THR A 53 9.71 16.96 9.99
CA THR A 53 10.33 16.13 11.03
C THR A 53 10.16 14.64 10.70
N PHE A 54 9.02 14.22 10.15
CA PHE A 54 8.72 12.83 9.86
C PHE A 54 8.97 12.41 8.42
N ALA A 55 9.14 13.36 7.51
CA ALA A 55 9.24 13.09 6.07
C ALA A 55 10.36 12.09 5.73
N ASN A 56 11.55 12.22 6.33
CA ASN A 56 12.68 11.33 6.06
C ASN A 56 12.37 9.86 6.37
N TYR A 57 11.62 9.59 7.42
CA TYR A 57 11.19 8.24 7.75
C TYR A 57 10.29 7.65 6.65
N TYR A 58 9.29 8.41 6.20
CA TYR A 58 8.35 7.93 5.18
C TYR A 58 8.95 7.88 3.78
N ILE A 59 9.90 8.77 3.46
CA ILE A 59 10.73 8.70 2.25
C ILE A 59 11.49 7.37 2.26
N GLY A 60 12.19 7.04 3.35
CA GLY A 60 12.92 5.78 3.47
C GLY A 60 12.00 4.55 3.38
N LEU A 61 10.80 4.61 3.93
CA LEU A 61 9.81 3.53 3.80
C LEU A 61 9.33 3.38 2.35
N ALA A 62 9.10 4.49 1.64
CA ALA A 62 8.74 4.49 0.22
C ALA A 62 9.85 3.91 -0.65
N GLU A 63 11.13 4.26 -0.41
CA GLU A 63 12.30 3.69 -1.11
C GLU A 63 12.39 2.17 -0.96
N ASN A 64 12.13 1.67 0.24
CA ASN A 64 12.08 0.22 0.46
C ASN A 64 10.93 -0.44 -0.29
N ALA A 65 9.76 0.18 -0.31
CA ALA A 65 8.61 -0.31 -1.07
C ALA A 65 8.91 -0.35 -2.58
N ILE A 66 9.55 0.70 -3.12
CA ILE A 66 9.97 0.80 -4.52
C ILE A 66 10.97 -0.33 -4.86
N SER A 67 12.00 -0.50 -4.02
CA SER A 67 12.99 -1.56 -4.19
C SER A 67 12.35 -2.95 -4.16
N TYR A 68 11.36 -3.14 -3.31
CA TYR A 68 10.62 -4.39 -3.19
C TYR A 68 9.82 -4.71 -4.46
N VAL A 69 9.12 -3.72 -5.01
CA VAL A 69 8.38 -3.88 -6.27
C VAL A 69 9.29 -4.10 -7.45
N ARG A 70 10.43 -3.39 -7.55
CA ARG A 70 11.44 -3.64 -8.57
C ARG A 70 11.89 -5.09 -8.59
N MET A 71 12.17 -5.64 -7.42
CA MET A 71 12.58 -7.04 -7.29
C MET A 71 11.44 -8.00 -7.67
N ALA A 72 10.21 -7.73 -7.23
CA ALA A 72 9.06 -8.54 -7.63
C ALA A 72 8.87 -8.55 -9.15
N ASN A 73 9.12 -7.41 -9.82
CA ASN A 73 9.00 -7.30 -11.27
C ASN A 73 10.05 -8.11 -12.05
N LEU A 74 11.16 -8.50 -11.42
CA LEU A 74 12.16 -9.39 -12.04
C LEU A 74 11.75 -10.86 -12.03
N LEU A 75 10.70 -11.24 -11.32
CA LEU A 75 10.21 -12.60 -11.27
C LEU A 75 9.41 -12.94 -12.53
N GLU A 76 9.60 -14.17 -13.02
CA GLU A 76 8.85 -14.72 -14.16
C GLU A 76 7.41 -15.14 -13.79
N ASP A 77 7.11 -15.28 -12.49
CA ASP A 77 5.76 -15.59 -12.00
C ASP A 77 4.74 -14.56 -12.49
N ASP A 78 3.50 -14.98 -12.72
CA ASP A 78 2.43 -14.09 -13.13
C ASP A 78 1.89 -13.24 -11.97
N ALA A 79 1.58 -11.98 -12.30
CA ALA A 79 0.80 -11.09 -11.46
C ALA A 79 -0.26 -10.43 -12.34
N PRO A 80 -1.49 -10.97 -12.38
CA PRO A 80 -2.51 -10.53 -13.30
C PRO A 80 -2.96 -9.09 -12.99
N LEU A 81 -3.25 -8.35 -14.06
CA LEU A 81 -3.95 -7.09 -13.99
C LEU A 81 -5.46 -7.33 -13.92
N SER A 82 -6.16 -6.44 -13.24
CA SER A 82 -7.60 -6.48 -13.09
C SER A 82 -8.19 -5.06 -12.97
N ILE A 83 -9.51 -4.99 -12.93
CA ILE A 83 -10.20 -3.77 -12.53
C ILE A 83 -9.98 -3.58 -11.04
N CYS A 84 -9.37 -2.47 -10.69
CA CYS A 84 -9.14 -2.02 -9.32
C CYS A 84 -9.77 -0.63 -9.13
N HIS A 85 -9.69 -0.11 -7.91
CA HIS A 85 -10.30 1.17 -7.53
C HIS A 85 -9.25 2.24 -7.29
N LYS A 86 -9.53 3.49 -7.66
CA LYS A 86 -8.71 4.65 -7.30
C LYS A 86 -8.57 4.78 -5.79
N ARG A 87 -9.67 4.55 -5.07
CA ARG A 87 -9.76 4.57 -3.62
C ARG A 87 -10.65 3.44 -3.14
N ILE A 88 -10.31 2.86 -2.00
CA ILE A 88 -11.09 1.85 -1.29
C ILE A 88 -11.29 2.34 0.14
N GLU A 89 -12.52 2.25 0.62
CA GLU A 89 -12.88 2.55 2.00
C GLU A 89 -13.50 1.28 2.63
N PRO A 90 -13.05 0.83 3.82
CA PRO A 90 -13.61 -0.35 4.48
C PRO A 90 -15.12 -0.26 4.75
N GLU A 91 -15.58 0.94 5.07
CA GLU A 91 -16.99 1.25 5.31
C GLU A 91 -17.73 1.77 4.05
N GLY A 92 -17.08 1.71 2.88
CA GLY A 92 -17.64 2.17 1.61
C GLY A 92 -18.89 1.40 1.20
N THR A 93 -19.80 2.08 0.53
CA THR A 93 -21.05 1.50 0.02
C THR A 93 -20.81 0.64 -1.22
N LEU A 94 -21.73 -0.30 -1.50
CA LEU A 94 -21.69 -1.06 -2.75
C LEU A 94 -21.81 -0.15 -3.98
N PHE A 95 -22.53 0.96 -3.87
CA PHE A 95 -22.66 1.93 -4.95
C PHE A 95 -21.29 2.55 -5.31
N GLU A 96 -20.47 2.90 -4.32
CA GLU A 96 -19.12 3.44 -4.54
C GLU A 96 -18.20 2.36 -5.13
N LEU A 97 -18.29 1.13 -4.63
CA LEU A 97 -17.50 0.02 -5.10
C LEU A 97 -17.79 -0.35 -6.56
N TYR A 98 -19.04 -0.29 -6.99
CA TYR A 98 -19.42 -0.61 -8.39
C TYR A 98 -19.47 0.63 -9.30
N ASN A 99 -19.01 1.81 -8.85
CA ASN A 99 -18.97 3.01 -9.66
C ASN A 99 -17.80 2.99 -10.64
N PRO A 100 -18.03 2.88 -11.96
CA PRO A 100 -16.95 2.75 -12.95
C PRO A 100 -16.03 3.98 -13.06
N ILE A 101 -16.48 5.17 -12.61
CA ILE A 101 -15.65 6.38 -12.57
C ILE A 101 -14.44 6.19 -11.62
N GLY A 102 -14.60 5.34 -10.60
CA GLY A 102 -13.55 4.95 -9.66
C GLY A 102 -12.58 3.90 -10.18
N PHE A 103 -12.83 3.27 -11.32
CA PHE A 103 -12.05 2.15 -11.80
C PHE A 103 -10.70 2.55 -12.40
N VAL A 104 -9.71 1.70 -12.19
CA VAL A 104 -8.37 1.77 -12.77
C VAL A 104 -7.91 0.36 -13.13
N CYS A 105 -6.96 0.26 -14.05
CA CYS A 105 -6.27 -1.01 -14.31
C CYS A 105 -5.02 -1.10 -13.45
N ASP A 106 -4.93 -2.15 -12.61
CA ASP A 106 -3.80 -2.35 -11.72
C ASP A 106 -3.62 -3.84 -11.37
N TYR A 107 -2.55 -4.17 -10.64
CA TYR A 107 -2.38 -5.51 -10.10
C TYR A 107 -3.55 -5.89 -9.19
N ARG A 108 -4.04 -7.12 -9.34
CA ARG A 108 -5.19 -7.65 -8.58
C ARG A 108 -5.07 -7.45 -7.06
N VAL A 109 -3.86 -7.55 -6.53
CA VAL A 109 -3.59 -7.43 -5.08
C VAL A 109 -3.65 -6.00 -4.55
N ARG A 110 -3.72 -4.99 -5.43
CA ARG A 110 -3.72 -3.57 -5.04
C ARG A 110 -4.84 -3.21 -4.09
N ASP A 111 -6.06 -3.54 -4.47
CA ASP A 111 -7.24 -3.11 -3.72
C ASP A 111 -7.28 -3.71 -2.33
N VAL A 112 -6.92 -4.99 -2.21
CA VAL A 112 -6.84 -5.65 -0.91
C VAL A 112 -5.74 -5.06 -0.05
N SER A 113 -4.59 -4.70 -0.63
CA SER A 113 -3.51 -4.03 0.11
C SER A 113 -3.95 -2.67 0.65
N GLU A 114 -4.66 -1.87 -0.16
CA GLU A 114 -5.18 -0.56 0.27
C GLU A 114 -6.30 -0.72 1.32
N TYR A 115 -7.17 -1.71 1.14
CA TYR A 115 -8.19 -2.06 2.13
C TYR A 115 -7.58 -2.40 3.48
N VAL A 116 -6.57 -3.28 3.50
CA VAL A 116 -5.86 -3.69 4.72
C VAL A 116 -5.19 -2.50 5.40
N LYS A 117 -4.53 -1.60 4.64
CA LYS A 117 -3.93 -0.37 5.22
C LYS A 117 -4.98 0.49 5.92
N LYS A 118 -6.10 0.76 5.26
CA LYS A 118 -7.17 1.58 5.85
C LYS A 118 -7.80 0.90 7.06
N ALA A 119 -8.12 -0.39 6.94
CA ALA A 119 -8.65 -1.19 8.03
C ALA A 119 -7.73 -1.17 9.28
N PHE A 120 -6.39 -1.11 9.06
CA PHE A 120 -5.44 -0.96 10.16
C PHE A 120 -5.66 0.37 10.92
N PHE A 121 -5.74 1.50 10.20
CA PHE A 121 -5.95 2.81 10.83
C PHE A 121 -7.35 2.97 11.44
N GLU A 122 -8.33 2.17 10.98
CA GLU A 122 -9.67 2.04 11.56
C GLU A 122 -9.74 1.03 12.72
N LYS A 123 -8.58 0.45 13.13
CA LYS A 123 -8.43 -0.51 14.23
C LYS A 123 -9.24 -1.81 14.06
N MET A 124 -9.46 -2.22 12.81
CA MET A 124 -10.04 -3.52 12.49
C MET A 124 -9.02 -4.66 12.68
N ASP A 125 -9.49 -5.91 12.76
CA ASP A 125 -8.59 -7.07 12.80
C ASP A 125 -7.96 -7.37 11.43
N VAL A 126 -6.88 -6.64 11.12
CA VAL A 126 -6.16 -6.78 9.83
C VAL A 126 -5.48 -8.14 9.67
N LYS A 127 -5.19 -8.85 10.76
CA LYS A 127 -4.60 -10.19 10.67
C LYS A 127 -5.64 -11.20 10.19
N GLU A 128 -6.86 -11.09 10.67
CA GLU A 128 -7.97 -11.89 10.19
C GLU A 128 -8.25 -11.61 8.70
N ILE A 129 -8.30 -10.34 8.30
CA ILE A 129 -8.51 -9.92 6.90
C ILE A 129 -7.43 -10.52 5.98
N VAL A 130 -6.15 -10.44 6.35
CA VAL A 130 -5.07 -11.03 5.55
C VAL A 130 -5.17 -12.55 5.50
N ASN A 131 -5.47 -13.23 6.62
CA ASN A 131 -5.66 -14.67 6.65
C ASN A 131 -6.82 -15.10 5.75
N GLU A 132 -7.97 -14.42 5.82
CA GLU A 132 -9.13 -14.69 4.98
C GLU A 132 -8.80 -14.52 3.49
N PHE A 133 -8.13 -13.41 3.13
CA PHE A 133 -7.72 -13.15 1.76
C PHE A 133 -6.85 -14.29 1.20
N PHE A 134 -5.79 -14.66 1.92
CA PHE A 134 -4.86 -15.71 1.47
C PHE A 134 -5.41 -17.14 1.61
N ALA A 135 -6.46 -17.37 2.38
CA ALA A 135 -7.14 -18.65 2.46
C ALA A 135 -8.11 -18.87 1.28
N ASN A 136 -8.80 -17.81 0.85
CA ASN A 136 -9.87 -17.88 -0.15
C ASN A 136 -9.39 -17.58 -1.58
N ASN A 137 -8.14 -17.13 -1.76
CA ASN A 137 -7.61 -16.79 -3.08
C ASN A 137 -6.27 -17.47 -3.33
N TYR A 138 -6.09 -17.97 -4.56
CA TYR A 138 -4.76 -18.36 -5.01
C TYR A 138 -3.98 -17.10 -5.35
N ILE A 139 -2.91 -16.85 -4.59
CA ILE A 139 -2.01 -15.71 -4.75
C ILE A 139 -0.63 -16.25 -5.11
N SER A 140 -0.10 -15.86 -6.28
CA SER A 140 1.23 -16.25 -6.72
C SER A 140 2.31 -15.67 -5.79
N TYR A 141 3.52 -16.19 -5.89
CA TYR A 141 4.65 -15.66 -5.11
C TYR A 141 4.94 -14.18 -5.48
N LYS A 142 4.89 -13.83 -6.78
CA LYS A 142 5.05 -12.45 -7.24
C LYS A 142 3.95 -11.54 -6.69
N GLU A 143 2.70 -11.97 -6.73
CA GLU A 143 1.58 -11.22 -6.15
C GLU A 143 1.76 -11.01 -4.64
N ALA A 144 2.28 -12.00 -3.93
CA ALA A 144 2.55 -11.86 -2.49
C ALA A 144 3.62 -10.81 -2.20
N LEU A 145 4.67 -10.73 -3.03
CA LEU A 145 5.68 -9.67 -2.92
C LEU A 145 5.10 -8.30 -3.28
N LEU A 146 4.28 -8.21 -4.32
CA LEU A 146 3.58 -6.97 -4.68
C LEU A 146 2.62 -6.52 -3.57
N PHE A 147 1.86 -7.45 -2.98
CA PHE A 147 1.00 -7.18 -1.83
C PHE A 147 1.81 -6.58 -0.67
N TYR A 148 2.93 -7.20 -0.29
CA TYR A 148 3.77 -6.71 0.80
C TYR A 148 4.43 -5.36 0.45
N GLY A 149 4.97 -5.20 -0.76
CA GLY A 149 5.51 -3.93 -1.25
C GLY A 149 4.47 -2.80 -1.21
N ARG A 150 3.21 -3.11 -1.52
CA ARG A 150 2.12 -2.13 -1.43
C ARG A 150 1.78 -1.75 0.01
N LEU A 151 1.86 -2.69 0.96
CA LEU A 151 1.71 -2.38 2.39
C LEU A 151 2.85 -1.51 2.91
N LEU A 152 4.09 -1.75 2.45
CA LEU A 152 5.26 -0.93 2.81
C LEU A 152 5.11 0.52 2.31
N TYR A 153 4.50 0.75 1.14
CA TYR A 153 4.37 2.09 0.57
C TYR A 153 3.42 2.95 1.40
N PRO A 154 3.89 4.07 1.99
CA PRO A 154 3.12 4.87 2.95
C PRO A 154 2.12 5.82 2.27
N SER A 155 1.17 5.28 1.49
CA SER A 155 0.14 6.08 0.80
C SER A 155 -0.66 6.97 1.77
N TYR A 156 -0.92 6.48 2.97
CA TYR A 156 -1.61 7.22 4.05
C TYR A 156 -0.86 8.49 4.47
N PHE A 157 0.46 8.46 4.55
CA PHE A 157 1.28 9.65 4.84
C PHE A 157 1.19 10.66 3.69
N PHE A 158 1.39 10.21 2.45
CA PHE A 158 1.30 11.07 1.26
C PHE A 158 -0.09 11.69 1.07
N ASP A 159 -1.15 10.99 1.45
CA ASP A 159 -2.52 11.51 1.37
C ASP A 159 -2.75 12.63 2.40
N ILE A 160 -2.23 12.50 3.62
CA ILE A 160 -2.28 13.55 4.64
C ILE A 160 -1.41 14.73 4.26
N GLN A 161 -0.19 14.49 3.78
CA GLN A 161 0.68 15.53 3.25
C GLN A 161 -0.04 16.35 2.16
N GLY A 162 -0.68 15.67 1.21
CA GLY A 162 -1.44 16.31 0.16
C GLY A 162 -2.56 17.21 0.70
N LYS A 163 -3.28 16.76 1.73
CA LYS A 163 -4.33 17.55 2.38
C LYS A 163 -3.77 18.77 3.12
N ILE A 164 -2.64 18.62 3.81
CA ILE A 164 -1.98 19.74 4.52
C ILE A 164 -1.52 20.79 3.53
N ILE A 165 -0.85 20.40 2.45
CA ILE A 165 -0.24 21.34 1.50
C ILE A 165 -1.27 21.98 0.59
N ASN A 166 -2.21 21.21 0.04
CA ASN A 166 -3.13 21.66 -1.01
C ASN A 166 -4.48 22.14 -0.47
N GLU A 167 -4.94 21.59 0.66
CA GLU A 167 -6.26 21.86 1.23
C GLU A 167 -6.17 22.67 2.54
N ASN A 168 -4.96 23.07 2.97
CA ASN A 168 -4.69 23.74 4.24
C ASN A 168 -5.23 22.98 5.47
N ALA A 169 -5.19 21.63 5.45
CA ALA A 169 -5.57 20.83 6.59
C ALA A 169 -4.60 21.06 7.77
N ASP A 170 -5.06 20.79 8.99
CA ASP A 170 -4.26 20.97 10.20
C ASP A 170 -3.05 19.99 10.17
N GLU A 171 -1.86 20.52 10.36
CA GLU A 171 -0.60 19.77 10.39
C GLU A 171 -0.57 18.68 11.48
N ARG A 172 -1.32 18.88 12.57
CA ARG A 172 -1.44 17.90 13.68
C ARG A 172 -2.00 16.56 13.25
N LYS A 173 -2.70 16.48 12.11
CA LYS A 173 -3.16 15.19 11.55
C LYS A 173 -2.03 14.22 11.24
N ILE A 174 -0.80 14.71 11.06
CA ILE A 174 0.35 13.85 10.84
C ILE A 174 0.74 13.09 12.11
N GLU A 175 0.51 13.68 13.30
CA GLU A 175 0.81 13.07 14.59
C GLU A 175 -0.07 11.84 14.84
N GLU A 176 -1.30 11.82 14.33
CA GLU A 176 -2.21 10.66 14.41
C GLU A 176 -1.59 9.45 13.67
N VAL A 177 -1.06 9.68 12.47
CA VAL A 177 -0.40 8.64 11.68
C VAL A 177 0.92 8.20 12.31
N VAL A 178 1.73 9.15 12.77
CA VAL A 178 3.03 8.87 13.39
C VAL A 178 2.87 8.07 14.68
N SER A 179 1.85 8.37 15.49
CA SER A 179 1.58 7.65 16.73
C SER A 179 1.28 6.16 16.53
N MET A 180 0.82 5.77 15.33
CA MET A 180 0.52 4.37 14.98
C MET A 180 1.67 3.68 14.22
N SER A 181 2.79 4.36 13.97
CA SER A 181 3.88 3.81 13.15
C SER A 181 4.49 2.55 13.74
N ASP A 182 4.70 2.51 15.05
CA ASP A 182 5.27 1.34 15.73
C ASP A 182 4.35 0.11 15.62
N GLU A 183 3.05 0.30 15.79
CA GLU A 183 2.05 -0.78 15.66
C GLU A 183 1.97 -1.24 14.20
N TYR A 184 2.05 -0.30 13.25
CA TYR A 184 2.04 -0.64 11.83
C TYR A 184 3.28 -1.43 11.41
N GLU A 185 4.46 -1.07 11.89
CA GLU A 185 5.69 -1.84 11.65
C GLU A 185 5.62 -3.25 12.26
N GLN A 186 5.02 -3.42 13.44
CA GLN A 186 4.77 -4.75 14.02
C GLN A 186 3.80 -5.56 13.15
N PHE A 187 2.79 -4.91 12.58
CA PHE A 187 1.91 -5.57 11.61
C PHE A 187 2.67 -5.96 10.34
N LEU A 188 3.51 -5.09 9.78
CA LEU A 188 4.36 -5.41 8.62
C LEU A 188 5.30 -6.59 8.91
N LEU A 189 5.90 -6.66 10.09
CA LEU A 189 6.72 -7.80 10.53
C LEU A 189 5.91 -9.09 10.61
N TRP A 190 4.67 -9.02 11.11
CA TRP A 190 3.77 -10.17 11.13
C TRP A 190 3.44 -10.63 9.71
N VAL A 191 3.09 -9.73 8.78
CA VAL A 191 2.83 -10.07 7.36
C VAL A 191 4.06 -10.72 6.73
N TYR A 192 5.25 -10.15 6.94
CA TYR A 192 6.50 -10.74 6.47
C TYR A 192 6.65 -12.20 6.94
N SER A 193 6.50 -12.43 8.24
CA SER A 193 6.61 -13.76 8.84
C SER A 193 5.55 -14.73 8.31
N PHE A 194 4.34 -14.24 8.09
CA PHE A 194 3.25 -15.01 7.47
C PHE A 194 3.61 -15.45 6.04
N LEU A 195 4.14 -14.53 5.21
CA LEU A 195 4.52 -14.82 3.83
C LEU A 195 5.70 -15.81 3.76
N VAL A 196 6.73 -15.63 4.59
CA VAL A 196 7.87 -16.57 4.70
C VAL A 196 7.37 -17.97 4.98
N LYS A 197 6.48 -18.14 5.96
CA LYS A 197 5.91 -19.42 6.34
C LYS A 197 5.05 -20.03 5.22
N LYS A 198 4.27 -19.18 4.53
CA LYS A 198 3.31 -19.66 3.51
C LYS A 198 3.99 -20.13 2.24
N TYR A 199 4.99 -19.39 1.75
CA TYR A 199 5.58 -19.65 0.44
C TYR A 199 6.81 -20.58 0.49
N ASN A 200 7.44 -20.75 1.64
CA ASN A 200 8.71 -21.49 1.79
C ASN A 200 9.76 -21.10 0.72
N LYS A 201 9.76 -19.82 0.31
CA LYS A 201 10.69 -19.19 -0.62
C LYS A 201 11.36 -18.01 0.09
N TYR A 202 12.48 -17.54 -0.46
CA TYR A 202 13.13 -16.35 0.06
C TYR A 202 12.22 -15.13 -0.10
N ILE A 203 11.77 -14.59 1.02
CA ILE A 203 11.07 -13.29 1.08
C ILE A 203 12.09 -12.27 1.58
N PRO A 204 12.43 -11.25 0.79
CA PRO A 204 13.34 -10.22 1.28
C PRO A 204 12.73 -9.49 2.46
N GLY A 205 13.54 -9.28 3.47
CA GLY A 205 13.12 -8.52 4.63
C GLY A 205 13.53 -7.06 4.54
N VAL A 206 12.79 -6.21 5.20
CA VAL A 206 13.21 -4.83 5.45
C VAL A 206 13.96 -4.81 6.77
N ASP A 207 15.26 -4.55 6.71
CA ASP A 207 16.20 -4.75 7.81
C ASP A 207 15.76 -4.15 9.14
N TRP A 208 15.29 -2.91 9.15
CA TRP A 208 14.90 -2.27 10.42
C TRP A 208 13.59 -2.84 10.99
N ILE A 209 12.68 -3.32 10.14
CA ILE A 209 11.44 -3.98 10.59
C ILE A 209 11.77 -5.32 11.23
N ILE A 210 12.69 -6.09 10.61
CA ILE A 210 13.09 -7.41 11.12
C ILE A 210 13.91 -7.28 12.42
N LYS A 211 14.82 -6.30 12.51
CA LYS A 211 15.65 -6.12 13.70
C LYS A 211 14.87 -5.80 14.97
N ARG A 212 13.66 -5.21 14.85
CA ARG A 212 12.77 -5.01 16.00
C ARG A 212 12.29 -6.30 16.68
N SER A 213 12.33 -7.44 15.98
CA SER A 213 11.94 -8.74 16.57
C SER A 213 12.95 -9.26 17.60
N PHE A 214 14.12 -8.61 17.74
CA PHE A 214 15.22 -9.01 18.64
C PHE A 214 15.39 -8.07 19.84
N ILE A 215 14.52 -7.09 20.04
CA ILE A 215 14.45 -6.20 21.18
C ILE A 215 13.19 -6.51 21.99
#